data_40aa22fa27c0a6232ccc0913c684eddb
#
_entry.id   40aa22fa27c0a6232ccc0913c684eddb
#
_cell.length_a   1.000
_cell.length_b   1.000
_cell.length_c   1.000
_cell.angle_alpha   90.00
_cell.angle_beta   90.00
_cell.angle_gamma   90.00
#
_symmetry.space_group_name_H-M   'P 1'
#
loop_
_entity.id
_entity.type
_entity.pdbx_description
1 polymer ?
#
loop_
_entity_poly.entity_id
_entity_poly.type
_entity_poly.pdbx_seq_one_letter_code
_entity_poly.pdbx_strand_id
1 'polypeptide(L)'
;RLELAKEDVVMEAINAWLNLQKAHNTHEANKKVEANAKITLAMTIEKVKKGEGSKLEQLQIEQQYRTYQTLSMTSRLGLDSAIQRFQNVWRFFPHNIGEMPAPIADLLGLIPHQGTEVTNNTTLRIARMDVEIARDQLRFSDAEFKPRIDGKLSYTEKDGELSGGYDTDDAQKEELRADVTISWKIFGGFKNKHLKNSDRAKLNAAHNRYDDVQRTTDEQFKNAWNNYVLVEKNLATLKRTVEINNEMYQLTLADFKAGNSPIMSVFGMKTAHIMSEVAYENAQIDLQIARYQLHKVLGLVDPIL
;
A
#
# COMPACT_ATOMS: atom_id res chain seq x y z
N ARG A 1 4.33 -12.74 10.47
CA ARG A 1 4.78 -11.32 10.65
C ARG A 1 5.69 -10.86 9.53
N LEU A 2 6.66 -11.68 9.09
CA LEU A 2 7.52 -11.35 7.95
C LEU A 2 6.69 -11.16 6.66
N GLU A 3 5.74 -12.03 6.38
CA GLU A 3 4.83 -11.92 5.22
C GLU A 3 4.07 -10.59 5.24
N LEU A 4 3.48 -10.20 6.38
CA LEU A 4 2.79 -8.92 6.51
C LEU A 4 3.71 -7.72 6.21
N ALA A 5 4.96 -7.75 6.72
CA ALA A 5 5.93 -6.69 6.43
C ALA A 5 6.29 -6.63 4.95
N LYS A 6 6.40 -7.77 4.26
CA LYS A 6 6.61 -7.81 2.80
C LYS A 6 5.43 -7.21 2.04
N GLU A 7 4.19 -7.61 2.38
CA GLU A 7 2.97 -7.05 1.79
C GLU A 7 2.91 -5.53 1.96
N ASP A 8 3.26 -5.01 3.14
CA ASP A 8 3.28 -3.57 3.41
C ASP A 8 4.31 -2.84 2.54
N VAL A 9 5.52 -3.38 2.40
CA VAL A 9 6.59 -2.81 1.56
C VAL A 9 6.17 -2.80 0.09
N VAL A 10 5.57 -3.89 -0.41
CA VAL A 10 5.08 -3.97 -1.80
C VAL A 10 3.99 -2.94 -2.05
N MET A 11 3.02 -2.82 -1.14
CA MET A 11 1.96 -1.83 -1.27
C MET A 11 2.48 -0.39 -1.19
N GLU A 12 3.49 -0.14 -0.36
CA GLU A 12 4.14 1.16 -0.29
C GLU A 12 4.87 1.48 -1.61
N ALA A 13 5.56 0.50 -2.20
CA ALA A 13 6.25 0.64 -3.48
C ALA A 13 5.26 0.93 -4.62
N ILE A 14 4.17 0.18 -4.71
CA ILE A 14 3.10 0.39 -5.70
C ILE A 14 2.49 1.79 -5.54
N ASN A 15 2.14 2.17 -4.31
CA ASN A 15 1.55 3.47 -4.04
C ASN A 15 2.51 4.62 -4.35
N ALA A 16 3.81 4.48 -4.05
CA ALA A 16 4.82 5.48 -4.36
C ALA A 16 4.93 5.69 -5.87
N TRP A 17 4.94 4.61 -6.66
CA TRP A 17 4.96 4.66 -8.13
C TRP A 17 3.71 5.31 -8.70
N LEU A 18 2.52 4.81 -8.34
CA LEU A 18 1.25 5.29 -8.89
C LEU A 18 0.96 6.75 -8.51
N ASN A 19 1.30 7.16 -7.29
CA ASN A 19 1.18 8.57 -6.87
C ASN A 19 2.18 9.48 -7.59
N LEU A 20 3.38 8.98 -7.94
CA LEU A 20 4.34 9.70 -8.76
C LEU A 20 3.76 9.98 -10.15
N GLN A 21 3.12 9.00 -10.79
CA GLN A 21 2.45 9.18 -12.08
C GLN A 21 1.31 10.21 -12.00
N LYS A 22 0.48 10.16 -10.95
CA LYS A 22 -0.58 11.17 -10.74
C LYS A 22 -0.01 12.59 -10.61
N ALA A 23 1.07 12.74 -9.83
CA ALA A 23 1.74 14.03 -9.66
C ALA A 23 2.33 14.52 -10.99
N HIS A 24 2.92 13.64 -11.78
CA HIS A 24 3.44 13.96 -13.11
C HIS A 24 2.32 14.41 -14.06
N ASN A 25 1.24 13.63 -14.19
CA ASN A 25 0.09 13.96 -15.04
C ASN A 25 -0.50 15.32 -14.66
N THR A 26 -0.66 15.58 -13.36
CA THR A 26 -1.20 16.84 -12.84
C THR A 26 -0.27 18.01 -13.17
N HIS A 27 1.06 17.84 -13.02
CA HIS A 27 2.03 18.88 -13.37
C HIS A 27 2.03 19.18 -14.86
N GLU A 28 2.07 18.16 -15.73
CA GLU A 28 2.04 18.36 -17.18
C GLU A 28 0.74 19.02 -17.65
N ALA A 29 -0.41 18.69 -17.06
CA ALA A 29 -1.67 19.35 -17.37
C ALA A 29 -1.63 20.83 -16.99
N ASN A 30 -1.19 21.17 -15.78
CA ASN A 30 -1.08 22.57 -15.33
C ASN A 30 -0.10 23.37 -16.19
N LYS A 31 1.01 22.79 -16.61
CA LYS A 31 1.99 23.38 -17.52
C LYS A 31 1.38 23.62 -18.92
N LYS A 32 0.58 22.67 -19.45
CA LYS A 32 -0.14 22.85 -20.72
C LYS A 32 -1.16 24.00 -20.63
N VAL A 33 -1.89 24.12 -19.51
CA VAL A 33 -2.85 25.21 -19.30
C VAL A 33 -2.15 26.54 -19.11
N GLU A 34 -1.04 26.60 -18.36
CA GLU A 34 -0.21 27.82 -18.24
C GLU A 34 0.29 28.29 -19.59
N ALA A 35 0.84 27.38 -20.41
CA ALA A 35 1.28 27.70 -21.77
C ALA A 35 0.17 28.24 -22.65
N ASN A 36 -1.04 27.61 -22.57
CA ASN A 36 -2.23 28.06 -23.27
C ASN A 36 -2.66 29.48 -22.82
N ALA A 37 -2.66 29.74 -21.52
CA ALA A 37 -2.99 31.06 -20.97
C ALA A 37 -2.00 32.14 -21.44
N LYS A 38 -0.69 31.82 -21.49
CA LYS A 38 0.37 32.71 -21.98
C LYS A 38 0.17 33.08 -23.45
N ILE A 39 -0.14 32.09 -24.30
CA ILE A 39 -0.43 32.32 -25.73
C ILE A 39 -1.67 33.19 -25.87
N THR A 40 -2.76 32.87 -25.15
CA THR A 40 -4.01 33.62 -25.20
C THR A 40 -3.80 35.08 -24.76
N LEU A 41 -3.00 35.31 -23.70
CA LEU A 41 -2.64 36.66 -23.24
C LEU A 41 -1.90 37.45 -24.32
N ALA A 42 -0.91 36.86 -24.98
CA ALA A 42 -0.18 37.49 -26.06
C ALA A 42 -1.08 37.92 -27.23
N MET A 43 -1.99 36.99 -27.63
CA MET A 43 -2.98 37.31 -28.67
C MET A 43 -3.94 38.45 -28.26
N THR A 44 -4.37 38.46 -27.01
CA THR A 44 -5.31 39.49 -26.50
C THR A 44 -4.57 40.84 -26.40
N ILE A 45 -3.33 40.90 -25.99
CA ILE A 45 -2.52 42.14 -25.97
C ILE A 45 -2.41 42.73 -27.37
N GLU A 46 -2.16 41.90 -28.39
CA GLU A 46 -2.08 42.39 -29.79
C GLU A 46 -3.43 42.94 -30.30
N LYS A 47 -4.53 42.27 -29.99
CA LYS A 47 -5.88 42.76 -30.33
C LYS A 47 -6.18 44.12 -29.69
N VAL A 48 -5.85 44.27 -28.41
CA VAL A 48 -6.06 45.56 -27.70
C VAL A 48 -5.19 46.66 -28.31
N LYS A 49 -3.94 46.37 -28.70
CA LYS A 49 -3.06 47.35 -29.38
C LYS A 49 -3.62 47.79 -30.73
N LYS A 50 -4.29 46.91 -31.44
CA LYS A 50 -4.97 47.20 -32.74
C LYS A 50 -6.31 47.93 -32.57
N GLY A 51 -6.81 48.09 -31.34
CA GLY A 51 -8.14 48.66 -31.07
C GLY A 51 -9.30 47.67 -31.25
N GLU A 52 -9.02 46.37 -31.44
CA GLU A 52 -9.98 45.31 -31.69
C GLU A 52 -10.40 44.56 -30.42
N GLY A 53 -9.83 44.89 -29.27
CA GLY A 53 -10.04 44.21 -27.99
C GLY A 53 -10.26 45.14 -26.81
N SER A 54 -10.85 44.58 -25.75
CA SER A 54 -11.12 45.33 -24.52
C SER A 54 -9.94 45.22 -23.54
N LYS A 55 -9.58 46.32 -22.86
CA LYS A 55 -8.61 46.31 -21.75
C LYS A 55 -9.06 45.41 -20.61
N LEU A 56 -10.36 45.28 -20.36
CA LEU A 56 -10.93 44.38 -19.36
C LEU A 56 -10.62 42.93 -19.70
N GLU A 57 -10.82 42.52 -20.96
CA GLU A 57 -10.50 41.16 -21.42
C GLU A 57 -9.01 40.83 -21.25
N GLN A 58 -8.13 41.80 -21.58
CA GLN A 58 -6.69 41.61 -21.35
C GLN A 58 -6.38 41.37 -19.87
N LEU A 59 -6.95 42.16 -18.95
CA LEU A 59 -6.73 41.96 -17.50
C LEU A 59 -7.30 40.64 -16.97
N GLN A 60 -8.44 40.19 -17.50
CA GLN A 60 -9.01 38.90 -17.15
C GLN A 60 -8.10 37.73 -17.56
N ILE A 61 -7.58 37.75 -18.79
CA ILE A 61 -6.63 36.74 -19.26
C ILE A 61 -5.30 36.80 -18.47
N GLU A 62 -4.82 38.00 -18.17
CA GLU A 62 -3.60 38.18 -17.37
C GLU A 62 -3.80 37.57 -15.97
N GLN A 63 -4.95 37.79 -15.33
CA GLN A 63 -5.29 37.15 -14.04
C GLN A 63 -5.29 35.62 -14.16
N GLN A 64 -5.90 35.07 -15.20
CA GLN A 64 -5.90 33.62 -15.44
C GLN A 64 -4.48 33.07 -15.65
N TYR A 65 -3.67 33.75 -16.44
CA TYR A 65 -2.27 33.36 -16.62
C TYR A 65 -1.52 33.33 -15.30
N ARG A 66 -1.65 34.35 -14.43
CA ARG A 66 -1.02 34.36 -13.10
C ARG A 66 -1.51 33.22 -12.21
N THR A 67 -2.79 32.93 -12.24
CA THR A 67 -3.39 31.81 -11.51
C THR A 67 -2.78 30.47 -11.96
N TYR A 68 -2.71 30.20 -13.26
CA TYR A 68 -2.16 28.95 -13.78
C TYR A 68 -0.63 28.88 -13.64
N GLN A 69 0.07 30.01 -13.66
CA GLN A 69 1.47 30.07 -13.30
C GLN A 69 1.72 29.59 -11.86
N THR A 70 0.91 30.05 -10.91
CA THR A 70 0.97 29.61 -9.52
C THR A 70 0.62 28.13 -9.38
N LEU A 71 -0.42 27.63 -10.06
CA LEU A 71 -0.80 26.21 -10.06
C LEU A 71 0.28 25.31 -10.65
N SER A 72 0.94 25.76 -11.73
CA SER A 72 2.07 25.06 -12.33
C SER A 72 3.25 24.94 -11.36
N MET A 73 3.59 26.03 -10.65
CA MET A 73 4.63 26.02 -9.61
C MET A 73 4.28 25.09 -8.45
N THR A 74 3.03 25.15 -7.96
CA THR A 74 2.57 24.29 -6.86
C THR A 74 2.56 22.82 -7.26
N SER A 75 2.10 22.50 -8.48
CA SER A 75 2.12 21.12 -8.98
C SER A 75 3.54 20.60 -9.21
N ARG A 76 4.51 21.49 -9.53
CA ARG A 76 5.93 21.12 -9.59
C ARG A 76 6.46 20.69 -8.22
N LEU A 77 6.15 21.45 -7.16
CA LEU A 77 6.52 21.07 -5.80
C LEU A 77 5.88 19.72 -5.39
N GLY A 78 4.63 19.49 -5.82
CA GLY A 78 3.96 18.19 -5.62
C GLY A 78 4.69 17.05 -6.32
N LEU A 79 5.12 17.25 -7.57
CA LEU A 79 5.91 16.27 -8.32
C LEU A 79 7.28 16.02 -7.67
N ASP A 80 8.00 17.06 -7.26
CA ASP A 80 9.29 16.92 -6.59
C ASP A 80 9.16 16.12 -5.27
N SER A 81 8.08 16.37 -4.50
CA SER A 81 7.76 15.59 -3.30
C SER A 81 7.45 14.12 -3.60
N ALA A 82 6.72 13.86 -4.69
CA ALA A 82 6.41 12.49 -5.13
C ALA A 82 7.68 11.75 -5.60
N ILE A 83 8.59 12.44 -6.31
CA ILE A 83 9.91 11.91 -6.70
C ILE A 83 10.73 11.53 -5.46
N GLN A 84 10.78 12.41 -4.44
CA GLN A 84 11.50 12.11 -3.20
C GLN A 84 10.91 10.89 -2.50
N ARG A 85 9.58 10.78 -2.42
CA ARG A 85 8.92 9.62 -1.83
C ARG A 85 9.23 8.34 -2.61
N PHE A 86 9.18 8.39 -3.94
CA PHE A 86 9.56 7.28 -4.79
C PHE A 86 11.01 6.83 -4.51
N GLN A 87 11.97 7.78 -4.48
CA GLN A 87 13.36 7.49 -4.20
C GLN A 87 13.60 6.88 -2.81
N ASN A 88 12.86 7.33 -1.81
CA ASN A 88 12.95 6.77 -0.46
C ASN A 88 12.55 5.29 -0.41
N VAL A 89 11.58 4.90 -1.21
CA VAL A 89 11.06 3.52 -1.27
C VAL A 89 11.90 2.65 -2.22
N TRP A 90 12.09 3.11 -3.46
CA TRP A 90 12.71 2.33 -4.54
C TRP A 90 14.25 2.43 -4.58
N ARG A 91 14.84 3.42 -3.90
CA ARG A 91 16.28 3.66 -3.82
C ARG A 91 16.98 3.98 -5.15
N PHE A 92 16.23 4.34 -6.20
CA PHE A 92 16.76 4.82 -7.48
C PHE A 92 15.93 5.98 -8.04
N PHE A 93 16.47 6.69 -9.05
CA PHE A 93 15.75 7.78 -9.71
C PHE A 93 14.74 7.21 -10.73
N PRO A 94 13.49 7.76 -10.77
CA PRO A 94 12.52 7.33 -11.75
C PRO A 94 12.95 7.74 -13.16
N HIS A 95 12.94 6.79 -14.09
CA HIS A 95 13.12 7.03 -15.53
C HIS A 95 11.75 6.85 -16.21
N ASN A 96 11.43 7.68 -17.21
CA ASN A 96 10.18 7.58 -17.99
C ASN A 96 8.90 7.58 -17.14
N ILE A 97 8.74 8.62 -16.31
CA ILE A 97 7.58 8.74 -15.38
C ILE A 97 6.23 8.70 -16.14
N GLY A 98 6.19 9.08 -17.42
CA GLY A 98 4.96 9.12 -18.21
C GLY A 98 4.43 7.77 -18.71
N GLU A 99 5.19 6.68 -18.58
CA GLU A 99 4.76 5.34 -19.02
C GLU A 99 4.20 4.56 -17.81
N MET A 100 2.89 4.30 -17.85
CA MET A 100 2.23 3.49 -16.85
C MET A 100 2.58 2.02 -17.08
N PRO A 101 3.15 1.27 -16.11
CA PRO A 101 3.30 -0.15 -16.26
C PRO A 101 1.93 -0.78 -16.52
N ALA A 102 1.87 -1.74 -17.46
CA ALA A 102 0.66 -2.49 -17.72
C ALA A 102 0.16 -3.09 -16.40
N PRO A 103 -1.15 -3.03 -16.10
CA PRO A 103 -1.68 -3.73 -14.95
C PRO A 103 -1.33 -5.22 -15.09
N ILE A 104 -0.93 -5.84 -13.97
CA ILE A 104 -0.62 -7.27 -13.96
C ILE A 104 -1.91 -8.00 -14.34
N ALA A 105 -1.97 -8.51 -15.58
CA ALA A 105 -3.19 -9.03 -16.21
C ALA A 105 -3.80 -10.20 -15.41
N ASP A 106 -2.96 -11.00 -14.76
CA ASP A 106 -3.38 -12.18 -14.00
C ASP A 106 -4.19 -11.84 -12.74
N LEU A 107 -4.03 -10.63 -12.18
CA LEU A 107 -4.82 -10.17 -11.04
C LEU A 107 -6.23 -9.72 -11.44
N LEU A 108 -6.48 -9.42 -12.72
CA LEU A 108 -7.78 -8.96 -13.22
C LEU A 108 -8.84 -10.06 -13.23
N GLY A 109 -8.42 -11.34 -13.37
CA GLY A 109 -9.32 -12.51 -13.34
C GLY A 109 -9.80 -12.93 -11.96
N LEU A 110 -9.20 -12.38 -10.89
CA LEU A 110 -9.46 -12.75 -9.49
C LEU A 110 -10.27 -11.69 -8.72
N ILE A 111 -11.02 -10.81 -9.42
CA ILE A 111 -11.89 -9.84 -8.72
C ILE A 111 -13.00 -10.63 -8.02
N PRO A 112 -12.99 -10.68 -6.67
CA PRO A 112 -13.97 -11.43 -5.91
C PRO A 112 -15.36 -10.81 -6.05
N HIS A 113 -16.40 -11.60 -5.81
CA HIS A 113 -17.76 -11.09 -5.75
C HIS A 113 -18.06 -10.51 -4.35
N GLN A 114 -19.03 -9.62 -4.28
CA GLN A 114 -19.55 -9.13 -3.02
C GLN A 114 -20.04 -10.34 -2.18
N GLY A 115 -19.34 -10.66 -1.08
CA GLY A 115 -19.65 -11.84 -0.24
C GLY A 115 -18.56 -12.92 -0.24
N THR A 116 -17.41 -12.68 -0.90
CA THR A 116 -16.24 -13.55 -0.77
C THR A 116 -15.75 -13.55 0.68
N GLU A 117 -15.65 -14.73 1.29
CA GLU A 117 -15.06 -14.87 2.63
C GLU A 117 -13.56 -14.59 2.57
N VAL A 118 -13.08 -13.70 3.46
CA VAL A 118 -11.67 -13.35 3.56
C VAL A 118 -10.97 -14.37 4.46
N THR A 119 -10.51 -15.48 3.88
CA THR A 119 -9.88 -16.57 4.64
C THR A 119 -8.34 -16.49 4.64
N ASN A 120 -7.75 -15.90 3.62
CA ASN A 120 -6.30 -15.90 3.38
C ASN A 120 -5.58 -14.62 3.84
N ASN A 121 -6.28 -13.67 4.43
CA ASN A 121 -5.68 -12.44 4.92
C ASN A 121 -4.57 -12.74 5.94
N THR A 122 -3.39 -12.16 5.72
CA THR A 122 -2.19 -12.42 6.54
C THR A 122 -2.39 -12.03 8.01
N THR A 123 -3.12 -10.95 8.30
CA THR A 123 -3.43 -10.53 9.69
C THR A 123 -4.35 -11.54 10.37
N LEU A 124 -5.34 -12.08 9.65
CA LEU A 124 -6.24 -13.11 10.15
C LEU A 124 -5.49 -14.43 10.40
N ARG A 125 -4.56 -14.80 9.51
CA ARG A 125 -3.68 -15.98 9.68
C ARG A 125 -2.80 -15.82 10.92
N ILE A 126 -2.23 -14.65 11.16
CA ILE A 126 -1.44 -14.36 12.38
C ILE A 126 -2.29 -14.51 13.62
N ALA A 127 -3.50 -13.93 13.66
CA ALA A 127 -4.40 -14.03 14.79
C ALA A 127 -4.81 -15.48 15.08
N ARG A 128 -5.01 -16.31 14.04
CA ARG A 128 -5.26 -17.76 14.17
C ARG A 128 -4.06 -18.49 14.80
N MET A 129 -2.84 -18.18 14.36
CA MET A 129 -1.62 -18.73 14.94
C MET A 129 -1.44 -18.33 16.41
N ASP A 130 -1.78 -17.08 16.77
CA ASP A 130 -1.73 -16.62 18.16
C ASP A 130 -2.70 -17.42 19.07
N VAL A 131 -3.86 -17.83 18.55
CA VAL A 131 -4.78 -18.75 19.26
C VAL A 131 -4.14 -20.13 19.46
N GLU A 132 -3.49 -20.70 18.44
CA GLU A 132 -2.80 -21.99 18.55
C GLU A 132 -1.66 -21.92 19.56
N ILE A 133 -0.85 -20.85 19.53
CA ILE A 133 0.22 -20.60 20.52
C ILE A 133 -0.36 -20.56 21.93
N ALA A 134 -1.46 -19.82 22.15
CA ALA A 134 -2.10 -19.74 23.46
C ALA A 134 -2.68 -21.09 23.92
N ARG A 135 -3.19 -21.91 22.98
CA ARG A 135 -3.67 -23.28 23.24
C ARG A 135 -2.53 -24.19 23.65
N ASP A 136 -1.39 -24.14 22.95
CA ASP A 136 -0.23 -24.95 23.28
C ASP A 136 0.40 -24.52 24.61
N GLN A 137 0.39 -23.21 24.94
CA GLN A 137 0.79 -22.71 26.24
C GLN A 137 -0.09 -23.28 27.38
N LEU A 138 -1.40 -23.36 27.17
CA LEU A 138 -2.30 -23.99 28.13
C LEU A 138 -2.02 -25.49 28.26
N ARG A 139 -1.74 -26.21 27.16
CA ARG A 139 -1.34 -27.64 27.18
C ARG A 139 -0.02 -27.83 27.92
N PHE A 140 0.93 -26.92 27.76
CA PHE A 140 2.18 -26.94 28.51
C PHE A 140 1.93 -26.76 30.01
N SER A 141 1.06 -25.83 30.43
CA SER A 141 0.66 -25.67 31.84
C SER A 141 -0.04 -26.91 32.40
N ASP A 142 -0.79 -27.64 31.56
CA ASP A 142 -1.40 -28.94 31.96
C ASP A 142 -0.34 -30.04 32.12
N ALA A 143 0.75 -30.02 31.36
CA ALA A 143 1.84 -30.99 31.46
C ALA A 143 2.62 -30.83 32.78
N GLU A 144 2.66 -29.65 33.41
CA GLU A 144 3.25 -29.40 34.72
C GLU A 144 2.62 -30.20 35.87
N PHE A 145 1.43 -30.77 35.68
CA PHE A 145 0.79 -31.68 36.63
C PHE A 145 1.17 -33.15 36.43
N LYS A 146 1.94 -33.48 35.37
CA LYS A 146 2.32 -34.84 35.01
C LYS A 146 3.78 -35.12 35.39
N PRO A 147 4.15 -36.41 35.57
CA PRO A 147 5.56 -36.77 35.70
C PRO A 147 6.38 -36.39 34.47
N ARG A 148 7.56 -35.84 34.69
CA ARG A 148 8.54 -35.55 33.65
C ARG A 148 9.54 -36.67 33.60
N ILE A 149 9.84 -37.17 32.41
CA ILE A 149 10.82 -38.20 32.13
C ILE A 149 11.92 -37.56 31.28
N ASP A 150 13.11 -37.49 31.82
CA ASP A 150 14.32 -36.97 31.16
C ASP A 150 15.28 -38.11 30.87
N GLY A 151 15.71 -38.28 29.62
CA GLY A 151 16.76 -39.17 29.19
C GLY A 151 18.03 -38.39 28.88
N LYS A 152 19.20 -38.76 29.48
CA LYS A 152 20.47 -38.17 29.19
C LYS A 152 21.46 -39.25 28.79
N LEU A 153 22.06 -39.12 27.63
CA LEU A 153 23.22 -39.92 27.18
C LEU A 153 24.43 -39.01 27.18
N SER A 154 25.48 -39.41 27.89
CA SER A 154 26.74 -38.67 27.93
C SER A 154 27.90 -39.63 27.67
N TYR A 155 28.79 -39.24 26.76
CA TYR A 155 30.09 -39.81 26.52
C TYR A 155 31.15 -38.83 27.03
N THR A 156 32.04 -39.30 27.90
CA THR A 156 33.10 -38.49 28.46
C THR A 156 34.42 -39.21 28.20
N GLU A 157 35.29 -38.53 27.45
CA GLU A 157 36.70 -38.95 27.26
C GLU A 157 37.57 -38.04 28.14
N LYS A 158 38.40 -38.64 28.99
CA LYS A 158 39.37 -37.93 29.82
C LYS A 158 40.75 -38.27 29.33
N ASP A 159 41.41 -37.30 28.68
CA ASP A 159 42.85 -37.37 28.46
C ASP A 159 43.56 -36.98 29.77
N GLY A 160 44.31 -37.94 30.36
CA GLY A 160 45.14 -37.69 31.54
C GLY A 160 46.43 -36.99 31.13
N GLU A 161 46.60 -35.70 31.48
CA GLU A 161 47.90 -35.05 31.43
C GLU A 161 48.77 -35.64 32.59
N LEU A 162 49.90 -36.22 32.25
CA LEU A 162 50.95 -36.70 33.16
C LEU A 162 51.54 -35.52 33.93
N SER A 163 51.15 -35.30 35.18
CA SER A 163 51.91 -34.50 36.15
C SER A 163 52.61 -35.47 37.10
N GLY A 164 53.90 -35.61 36.88
CA GLY A 164 54.95 -36.32 37.58
C GLY A 164 54.65 -37.00 38.95
N GLY A 165 54.37 -38.30 38.94
CA GLY A 165 54.31 -39.13 40.13
C GLY A 165 54.02 -40.57 39.72
N TYR A 166 54.85 -41.53 40.14
CA TYR A 166 54.74 -42.94 39.82
C TYR A 166 53.37 -43.53 40.20
N ASP A 167 52.46 -43.54 39.27
CA ASP A 167 51.32 -44.45 39.36
C ASP A 167 50.93 -44.88 37.92
N THR A 168 51.01 -46.17 37.67
CA THR A 168 50.92 -46.80 36.35
C THR A 168 49.48 -47.20 36.03
N ASP A 169 48.51 -46.33 36.21
CA ASP A 169 47.09 -46.59 35.82
C ASP A 169 46.48 -45.44 35.03
N ASP A 170 47.22 -44.88 34.05
CA ASP A 170 46.76 -43.94 33.05
C ASP A 170 46.13 -44.69 31.89
N ALA A 171 45.01 -45.36 32.16
CA ALA A 171 44.09 -45.79 31.13
C ALA A 171 43.22 -44.60 30.73
N GLN A 172 43.24 -44.22 29.44
CA GLN A 172 42.13 -43.38 28.84
C GLN A 172 40.81 -43.89 29.40
N LYS A 173 40.15 -43.06 30.22
CA LYS A 173 38.82 -43.42 30.76
C LYS A 173 37.77 -42.89 29.81
N GLU A 174 37.32 -43.75 28.94
CA GLU A 174 36.06 -43.54 28.20
C GLU A 174 34.90 -43.97 29.08
N GLU A 175 33.98 -43.06 29.36
CA GLU A 175 32.77 -43.34 30.12
C GLU A 175 31.52 -43.03 29.25
N LEU A 176 30.80 -44.08 28.92
CA LEU A 176 29.47 -43.95 28.32
C LEU A 176 28.42 -44.10 29.41
N ARG A 177 27.63 -43.05 29.65
CA ARG A 177 26.61 -43.05 30.69
C ARG A 177 25.26 -42.74 30.10
N ALA A 178 24.26 -43.56 30.42
CA ALA A 178 22.86 -43.36 30.10
C ALA A 178 22.05 -43.21 31.40
N ASP A 179 21.46 -42.06 31.58
CA ASP A 179 20.61 -41.76 32.74
C ASP A 179 19.17 -41.58 32.32
N VAL A 180 18.22 -42.16 33.03
CA VAL A 180 16.78 -41.89 32.92
C VAL A 180 16.28 -41.35 34.24
N THR A 181 15.83 -40.10 34.26
CA THR A 181 15.34 -39.44 35.47
C THR A 181 13.83 -39.21 35.35
N ILE A 182 13.06 -39.71 36.32
CA ILE A 182 11.62 -39.44 36.43
C ILE A 182 11.43 -38.46 37.60
N SER A 183 10.88 -37.28 37.31
CA SER A 183 10.59 -36.27 38.31
C SER A 183 9.11 -35.93 38.30
N TRP A 184 8.49 -35.90 39.48
CA TRP A 184 7.08 -35.53 39.63
C TRP A 184 6.90 -34.60 40.82
N LYS A 185 6.43 -33.39 40.54
CA LYS A 185 6.12 -32.40 41.57
C LYS A 185 4.70 -32.56 42.03
N ILE A 186 4.47 -33.33 43.10
CA ILE A 186 3.12 -33.67 43.61
C ILE A 186 2.43 -32.44 44.21
N PHE A 187 3.14 -31.52 44.85
CA PHE A 187 2.61 -30.31 45.45
C PHE A 187 3.54 -29.11 45.24
N GLY A 188 3.00 -28.01 44.77
CA GLY A 188 3.74 -26.76 44.47
C GLY A 188 3.04 -25.50 45.02
N GLY A 189 2.25 -25.60 46.11
CA GLY A 189 1.59 -24.45 46.74
C GLY A 189 0.56 -23.77 45.82
N PHE A 190 -0.22 -24.55 45.06
CA PHE A 190 -1.23 -24.07 44.10
C PHE A 190 -0.71 -23.25 42.92
N LYS A 191 0.61 -23.04 42.79
CA LYS A 191 1.23 -22.28 41.70
C LYS A 191 0.75 -22.76 40.31
N ASN A 192 0.78 -24.07 40.06
CA ASN A 192 0.39 -24.65 38.78
C ASN A 192 -1.11 -24.42 38.47
N LYS A 193 -1.98 -24.44 39.49
CA LYS A 193 -3.40 -24.13 39.34
C LYS A 193 -3.63 -22.69 38.87
N HIS A 194 -2.93 -21.74 39.49
CA HIS A 194 -3.03 -20.32 39.11
C HIS A 194 -2.43 -20.07 37.72
N LEU A 195 -1.29 -20.75 37.38
CA LEU A 195 -0.69 -20.65 36.04
C LEU A 195 -1.65 -21.17 34.97
N LYS A 196 -2.25 -22.33 35.17
CA LYS A 196 -3.27 -22.90 34.24
C LYS A 196 -4.47 -21.95 34.06
N ASN A 197 -4.98 -21.37 35.16
CA ASN A 197 -6.09 -20.41 35.07
C ASN A 197 -5.70 -19.13 34.31
N SER A 198 -4.48 -18.64 34.52
CA SER A 198 -3.91 -17.52 33.75
C SER A 198 -3.83 -17.85 32.25
N ASP A 199 -3.30 -19.04 31.90
CA ASP A 199 -3.15 -19.42 30.49
C ASP A 199 -4.48 -19.72 29.82
N ARG A 200 -5.50 -20.22 30.57
CA ARG A 200 -6.88 -20.30 30.09
C ARG A 200 -7.46 -18.91 29.77
N ALA A 201 -7.21 -17.93 30.64
CA ALA A 201 -7.64 -16.56 30.38
C ALA A 201 -6.94 -15.94 29.15
N LYS A 202 -5.63 -16.25 28.96
CA LYS A 202 -4.90 -15.84 27.73
C LYS A 202 -5.47 -16.48 26.46
N LEU A 203 -5.84 -17.77 26.52
CA LEU A 203 -6.49 -18.44 25.38
C LEU A 203 -7.84 -17.79 25.05
N ASN A 204 -8.67 -17.47 26.05
CA ASN A 204 -9.92 -16.76 25.81
C ASN A 204 -9.67 -15.35 25.22
N ALA A 205 -8.66 -14.64 25.72
CA ALA A 205 -8.27 -13.34 25.15
C ALA A 205 -7.78 -13.45 23.70
N ALA A 206 -7.04 -14.53 23.36
CA ALA A 206 -6.60 -14.77 21.98
C ALA A 206 -7.79 -15.09 21.04
N HIS A 207 -8.78 -15.85 21.51
CA HIS A 207 -10.01 -16.08 20.75
C HIS A 207 -10.77 -14.78 20.50
N ASN A 208 -11.02 -13.97 21.55
CA ASN A 208 -11.71 -12.71 21.39
C ASN A 208 -10.97 -11.76 20.43
N ARG A 209 -9.62 -11.76 20.46
CA ARG A 209 -8.81 -10.99 19.52
C ARG A 209 -8.94 -11.53 18.08
N TYR A 210 -8.99 -12.84 17.90
CA TYR A 210 -9.23 -13.43 16.59
C TYR A 210 -10.59 -13.00 16.01
N ASP A 211 -11.65 -13.06 16.81
CA ASP A 211 -13.00 -12.64 16.41
C ASP A 211 -13.04 -11.14 16.06
N ASP A 212 -12.32 -10.30 16.81
CA ASP A 212 -12.19 -8.87 16.52
C ASP A 212 -11.44 -8.61 15.22
N VAL A 213 -10.32 -9.30 14.99
CA VAL A 213 -9.55 -9.22 13.74
C VAL A 213 -10.40 -9.69 12.56
N GLN A 214 -11.16 -10.77 12.70
CA GLN A 214 -12.06 -11.26 11.66
C GLN A 214 -13.09 -10.18 11.28
N ARG A 215 -13.78 -9.61 12.26
CA ARG A 215 -14.76 -8.55 12.03
C ARG A 215 -14.13 -7.33 11.34
N THR A 216 -12.96 -6.88 11.82
CA THR A 216 -12.24 -5.74 11.24
C THR A 216 -11.81 -6.03 9.80
N THR A 217 -11.37 -7.26 9.50
CA THR A 217 -10.97 -7.66 8.15
C THR A 217 -12.17 -7.69 7.20
N ASP A 218 -13.33 -8.17 7.67
CA ASP A 218 -14.58 -8.15 6.89
C ASP A 218 -15.04 -6.71 6.60
N GLU A 219 -14.90 -5.80 7.56
CA GLU A 219 -15.18 -4.38 7.37
C GLU A 219 -14.21 -3.75 6.35
N GLN A 220 -12.93 -4.06 6.45
CA GLN A 220 -11.90 -3.59 5.50
C GLN A 220 -12.19 -4.09 4.09
N PHE A 221 -12.60 -5.34 3.94
CA PHE A 221 -12.99 -5.90 2.65
C PHE A 221 -14.20 -5.16 2.05
N LYS A 222 -15.26 -4.95 2.83
CA LYS A 222 -16.45 -4.22 2.38
C LYS A 222 -16.10 -2.79 1.95
N ASN A 223 -15.24 -2.12 2.70
CA ASN A 223 -14.80 -0.77 2.38
C ASN A 223 -13.94 -0.73 1.11
N ALA A 224 -12.99 -1.65 0.96
CA ALA A 224 -12.16 -1.76 -0.24
C ALA A 224 -13.00 -2.10 -1.49
N TRP A 225 -13.97 -3.01 -1.36
CA TRP A 225 -14.90 -3.36 -2.41
C TRP A 225 -15.76 -2.17 -2.84
N ASN A 226 -16.38 -1.48 -1.88
CA ASN A 226 -17.19 -0.31 -2.16
C ASN A 226 -16.38 0.81 -2.84
N ASN A 227 -15.14 1.02 -2.39
CA ASN A 227 -14.23 1.97 -3.02
C ASN A 227 -13.92 1.57 -4.46
N TYR A 228 -13.58 0.30 -4.71
CA TYR A 228 -13.33 -0.21 -6.05
C TYR A 228 -14.52 0.04 -6.99
N VAL A 229 -15.73 -0.35 -6.58
CA VAL A 229 -16.96 -0.17 -7.38
C VAL A 229 -17.26 1.31 -7.64
N LEU A 230 -17.03 2.17 -6.63
CA LEU A 230 -17.23 3.62 -6.79
C LEU A 230 -16.25 4.22 -7.80
N VAL A 231 -14.95 3.89 -7.69
CA VAL A 231 -13.92 4.39 -8.60
C VAL A 231 -14.16 3.89 -10.02
N GLU A 232 -14.55 2.62 -10.20
CA GLU A 232 -14.86 2.04 -11.50
C GLU A 232 -16.05 2.77 -12.18
N LYS A 233 -17.13 3.05 -11.43
CA LYS A 233 -18.29 3.82 -11.94
C LYS A 233 -17.90 5.26 -12.27
N ASN A 234 -17.08 5.88 -11.42
CA ASN A 234 -16.60 7.24 -11.65
C ASN A 234 -15.76 7.34 -12.93
N LEU A 235 -14.96 6.33 -13.22
CA LEU A 235 -14.13 6.27 -14.43
C LEU A 235 -14.99 6.38 -15.72
N ALA A 236 -16.12 5.67 -15.79
CA ALA A 236 -17.04 5.75 -16.91
C ALA A 236 -17.62 7.17 -17.07
N THR A 237 -17.97 7.82 -15.96
CA THR A 237 -18.47 9.20 -15.95
C THR A 237 -17.42 10.20 -16.44
N LEU A 238 -16.17 10.06 -15.93
CA LEU A 238 -15.08 10.94 -16.32
C LEU A 238 -14.72 10.78 -17.81
N LYS A 239 -14.73 9.54 -18.33
CA LYS A 239 -14.53 9.29 -19.76
C LYS A 239 -15.54 10.08 -20.60
N ARG A 240 -16.83 10.02 -20.23
CA ARG A 240 -17.88 10.78 -20.94
C ARG A 240 -17.67 12.28 -20.81
N THR A 241 -17.21 12.76 -19.65
CA THR A 241 -16.89 14.19 -19.43
C THR A 241 -15.76 14.67 -20.35
N VAL A 242 -14.72 13.85 -20.58
CA VAL A 242 -13.64 14.17 -21.54
C VAL A 242 -14.20 14.32 -22.95
N GLU A 243 -15.05 13.39 -23.39
CA GLU A 243 -15.68 13.44 -24.73
C GLU A 243 -16.50 14.73 -24.89
N ILE A 244 -17.35 15.06 -23.91
CA ILE A 244 -18.18 16.27 -23.93
C ILE A 244 -17.31 17.53 -23.95
N ASN A 245 -16.30 17.62 -23.10
CA ASN A 245 -15.44 18.81 -23.03
C ASN A 245 -14.61 18.97 -24.31
N ASN A 246 -14.20 17.88 -24.96
CA ASN A 246 -13.54 17.95 -26.26
C ASN A 246 -14.49 18.48 -27.33
N GLU A 247 -15.72 17.95 -27.41
CA GLU A 247 -16.72 18.41 -28.36
C GLU A 247 -17.03 19.89 -28.16
N MET A 248 -17.28 20.33 -26.91
CA MET A 248 -17.50 21.74 -26.56
C MET A 248 -16.31 22.62 -26.97
N TYR A 249 -15.08 22.16 -26.75
CA TYR A 249 -13.89 22.89 -27.18
C TYR A 249 -13.84 23.04 -28.71
N GLN A 250 -14.11 21.99 -29.48
CA GLN A 250 -14.08 22.02 -30.94
C GLN A 250 -15.16 22.98 -31.50
N LEU A 251 -16.37 22.92 -30.96
CA LEU A 251 -17.49 23.82 -31.36
C LEU A 251 -17.13 25.27 -31.02
N THR A 252 -16.67 25.54 -29.81
CA THR A 252 -16.30 26.91 -29.40
C THR A 252 -15.12 27.47 -30.23
N LEU A 253 -14.19 26.62 -30.63
CA LEU A 253 -13.08 27.01 -31.52
C LEU A 253 -13.57 27.33 -32.94
N ALA A 254 -14.56 26.62 -33.46
CA ALA A 254 -15.19 26.91 -34.74
C ALA A 254 -15.96 28.26 -34.70
N ASP A 255 -16.75 28.50 -33.64
CA ASP A 255 -17.46 29.74 -33.42
C ASP A 255 -16.50 30.97 -33.30
N PHE A 256 -15.38 30.76 -32.60
CA PHE A 256 -14.36 31.79 -32.49
C PHE A 256 -13.75 32.13 -33.88
N LYS A 257 -13.45 31.13 -34.69
CA LYS A 257 -12.93 31.33 -36.06
C LYS A 257 -13.97 32.06 -36.97
N ALA A 258 -15.26 31.85 -36.72
CA ALA A 258 -16.34 32.55 -37.39
C ALA A 258 -16.60 33.96 -36.84
N GLY A 259 -15.90 34.37 -35.78
CA GLY A 259 -16.07 35.69 -35.12
C GLY A 259 -17.25 35.77 -34.14
N ASN A 260 -17.91 34.65 -33.86
CA ASN A 260 -19.12 34.60 -33.02
C ASN A 260 -18.84 34.34 -31.54
N SER A 261 -17.62 34.02 -31.15
CA SER A 261 -17.26 33.72 -29.77
C SER A 261 -15.98 34.46 -29.32
N PRO A 262 -15.91 34.93 -28.06
CA PRO A 262 -14.69 35.55 -27.53
C PRO A 262 -13.60 34.52 -27.28
N ILE A 263 -12.34 34.97 -27.32
CA ILE A 263 -11.16 34.10 -27.07
C ILE A 263 -11.16 33.48 -25.65
N MET A 264 -11.77 34.19 -24.67
CA MET A 264 -11.95 33.69 -23.31
C MET A 264 -12.74 32.38 -23.26
N SER A 265 -13.80 32.27 -24.09
CA SER A 265 -14.59 31.03 -24.17
C SER A 265 -13.75 29.86 -24.70
N VAL A 266 -12.95 30.10 -25.75
CA VAL A 266 -12.03 29.08 -26.27
C VAL A 266 -11.00 28.66 -25.22
N PHE A 267 -10.41 29.64 -24.51
CA PHE A 267 -9.49 29.36 -23.41
C PHE A 267 -10.14 28.50 -22.31
N GLY A 268 -11.35 28.89 -21.88
CA GLY A 268 -12.10 28.17 -20.86
C GLY A 268 -12.41 26.73 -21.26
N MET A 269 -12.90 26.50 -22.48
CA MET A 269 -13.24 25.16 -22.98
C MET A 269 -11.99 24.29 -23.17
N LYS A 270 -10.90 24.84 -23.70
CA LYS A 270 -9.63 24.13 -23.82
C LYS A 270 -9.06 23.73 -22.45
N THR A 271 -9.16 24.63 -21.49
CA THR A 271 -8.73 24.34 -20.10
C THR A 271 -9.60 23.23 -19.50
N ALA A 272 -10.92 23.30 -19.64
CA ALA A 272 -11.85 22.28 -19.17
C ALA A 272 -11.53 20.90 -19.79
N HIS A 273 -11.23 20.87 -21.10
CA HIS A 273 -10.83 19.64 -21.77
C HIS A 273 -9.52 19.07 -21.19
N ILE A 274 -8.44 19.85 -21.10
CA ILE A 274 -7.16 19.40 -20.51
C ILE A 274 -7.35 18.89 -19.07
N MET A 275 -8.14 19.61 -18.25
CA MET A 275 -8.39 19.20 -16.87
C MET A 275 -9.26 17.94 -16.75
N SER A 276 -10.19 17.72 -17.69
CA SER A 276 -10.96 16.48 -17.72
C SER A 276 -10.12 15.29 -18.19
N GLU A 277 -9.21 15.46 -19.13
CA GLU A 277 -8.25 14.42 -19.54
C GLU A 277 -7.41 13.94 -18.35
N VAL A 278 -6.76 14.86 -17.63
CA VAL A 278 -5.94 14.47 -16.47
C VAL A 278 -6.77 13.88 -15.33
N ALA A 279 -8.01 14.35 -15.15
CA ALA A 279 -8.91 13.74 -14.17
C ALA A 279 -9.25 12.29 -14.52
N TYR A 280 -9.48 11.99 -15.80
CA TYR A 280 -9.70 10.63 -16.28
C TYR A 280 -8.45 9.75 -16.14
N GLU A 281 -7.26 10.24 -16.55
CA GLU A 281 -5.98 9.53 -16.39
C GLU A 281 -5.69 9.22 -14.91
N ASN A 282 -5.87 10.19 -14.03
CA ASN A 282 -5.69 10.00 -12.60
C ASN A 282 -6.69 9.02 -12.00
N ALA A 283 -7.94 9.00 -12.49
CA ALA A 283 -8.94 8.03 -12.06
C ALA A 283 -8.62 6.59 -12.52
N GLN A 284 -7.96 6.42 -13.66
CA GLN A 284 -7.42 5.10 -14.07
C GLN A 284 -6.36 4.60 -13.06
N ILE A 285 -5.49 5.50 -12.60
CA ILE A 285 -4.50 5.17 -11.57
C ILE A 285 -5.20 4.85 -10.23
N ASP A 286 -6.22 5.62 -9.85
CA ASP A 286 -7.01 5.37 -8.63
C ASP A 286 -7.71 4.00 -8.68
N LEU A 287 -8.18 3.57 -9.85
CA LEU A 287 -8.74 2.24 -10.03
C LEU A 287 -7.69 1.14 -9.79
N GLN A 288 -6.46 1.34 -10.27
CA GLN A 288 -5.37 0.41 -9.98
C GLN A 288 -5.04 0.36 -8.49
N ILE A 289 -4.93 1.50 -7.83
CA ILE A 289 -4.71 1.57 -6.37
C ILE A 289 -5.82 0.81 -5.63
N ALA A 290 -7.08 1.03 -6.00
CA ALA A 290 -8.22 0.36 -5.38
C ALA A 290 -8.17 -1.17 -5.58
N ARG A 291 -7.74 -1.65 -6.75
CA ARG A 291 -7.53 -3.08 -7.03
C ARG A 291 -6.44 -3.68 -6.14
N TYR A 292 -5.27 -3.06 -6.06
CA TYR A 292 -4.19 -3.53 -5.21
C TYR A 292 -4.58 -3.54 -3.73
N GLN A 293 -5.33 -2.54 -3.27
CA GLN A 293 -5.88 -2.51 -1.91
C GLN A 293 -6.83 -3.67 -1.65
N LEU A 294 -7.70 -3.99 -2.60
CA LEU A 294 -8.61 -5.13 -2.51
C LEU A 294 -7.85 -6.46 -2.44
N HIS A 295 -6.81 -6.64 -3.30
CA HIS A 295 -5.93 -7.81 -3.27
C HIS A 295 -5.17 -7.95 -1.94
N LYS A 296 -4.70 -6.84 -1.36
CA LYS A 296 -4.07 -6.85 -0.04
C LYS A 296 -5.01 -7.40 1.05
N VAL A 297 -6.24 -6.91 1.08
CA VAL A 297 -7.23 -7.37 2.07
C VAL A 297 -7.55 -8.86 1.89
N LEU A 298 -7.51 -9.37 0.68
CA LEU A 298 -7.73 -10.79 0.38
C LEU A 298 -6.52 -11.68 0.66
N GLY A 299 -5.33 -11.10 0.94
CA GLY A 299 -4.09 -11.86 1.10
C GLY A 299 -3.55 -12.42 -0.21
N LEU A 300 -3.79 -11.74 -1.34
CA LEU A 300 -3.37 -12.13 -2.69
C LEU A 300 -2.18 -11.32 -3.21
N VAL A 301 -1.45 -10.63 -2.34
CA VAL A 301 -0.29 -9.80 -2.74
C VAL A 301 0.99 -10.65 -2.93
N ASP A 302 1.04 -11.82 -2.32
CA ASP A 302 2.20 -12.74 -2.38
C ASP A 302 2.58 -13.20 -3.82
N PRO A 303 1.65 -13.40 -4.77
CA PRO A 303 2.00 -13.73 -6.16
C PRO A 303 2.65 -12.60 -6.96
N ILE A 304 2.70 -11.38 -6.40
CA ILE A 304 3.27 -10.19 -7.06
C ILE A 304 4.78 -10.07 -6.76
N LEU A 305 5.26 -10.77 -5.76
CA LEU A 305 6.66 -10.84 -5.31
C LEU A 305 7.43 -11.99 -5.98
#